data_66f1604f4343ab3dd7d1c6c8673eb8a9
#
_entry.id   66f1604f4343ab3dd7d1c6c8673eb8a9
#
_cell.length_a   1.000
_cell.length_b   1.000
_cell.length_c   1.000
_cell.angle_alpha   90.00
_cell.angle_beta   90.00
_cell.angle_gamma   90.00
#
_symmetry.space_group_name_H-M   'P 1'
#
loop_
_entity.id
_entity.type
_entity.pdbx_description
1 polymer ?
#
loop_
_entity_poly.entity_id
_entity_poly.type
_entity_poly.pdbx_seq_one_letter_code
_entity_poly.pdbx_strand_id
1 'polypeptide(L)'
;QVVLPGEARELTPGQAVQLSGRMAAGRGRTSSQRVEMHAEDVHVLASTDLATYPLANVMHSTKPDSVAADIVRQASHFKARTLHFGAIQRTRTRMELAMAVWMDQNDFCKVQPPVITSSDCEGGGEIFRVVAESDVAQHPSSKENMTAFWSGNDAYLTVSAQLHLEAYALGLSRVWSLCPVFRAEGSATNRHLAEFWMLEAEMCWLPSKNALGAILDCTEEVLKSAIRAAWHEGRAKDDMTFLGATDEHAASIEAPWPRISYTHAVQLLRAQCTEVPAPMWGDSLRSDHERWLAAHFGMPVFVTDFPSNIKPFYMRENDEQ
;
A
#
# COMPACT_ATOMS: atom_id res chain seq x y z
N GLN A 1 -28.14 0.58 6.21
CA GLN A 1 -29.22 1.37 5.58
C GLN A 1 -30.24 1.75 6.63
N VAL A 2 -30.87 2.92 6.45
CA VAL A 2 -31.93 3.40 7.33
C VAL A 2 -33.19 3.58 6.49
N VAL A 3 -34.28 3.05 6.98
CA VAL A 3 -35.64 3.30 6.44
C VAL A 3 -36.23 4.44 7.26
N LEU A 4 -36.51 5.56 6.61
CA LEU A 4 -37.04 6.74 7.25
C LEU A 4 -38.58 6.68 7.30
N PRO A 5 -39.23 7.23 8.35
CA PRO A 5 -40.67 7.39 8.38
C PRO A 5 -41.12 8.35 7.28
N GLY A 6 -42.39 8.22 6.83
CA GLY A 6 -42.90 8.93 5.66
C GLY A 6 -42.85 10.47 5.74
N GLU A 7 -42.78 11.03 6.93
CA GLU A 7 -42.67 12.46 7.19
C GLU A 7 -41.26 13.03 7.13
N ALA A 8 -40.22 12.17 7.15
CA ALA A 8 -38.80 12.58 7.12
C ALA A 8 -38.25 12.77 5.68
N ARG A 9 -39.03 13.28 4.75
CA ARG A 9 -38.70 13.33 3.31
C ARG A 9 -37.78 14.46 2.89
N GLU A 10 -37.36 15.35 3.77
CA GLU A 10 -36.55 16.54 3.43
C GLU A 10 -35.10 16.47 3.83
N LEU A 11 -34.58 15.27 4.13
CA LEU A 11 -33.15 15.13 4.42
C LEU A 11 -32.31 15.28 3.15
N THR A 12 -31.26 16.08 3.26
CA THR A 12 -30.35 16.36 2.17
C THR A 12 -28.95 15.74 2.42
N PRO A 13 -28.21 15.37 1.36
CA PRO A 13 -26.85 14.87 1.51
C PRO A 13 -25.97 15.80 2.33
N GLY A 14 -25.18 15.24 3.25
CA GLY A 14 -24.25 15.99 4.10
C GLY A 14 -24.82 16.46 5.42
N GLN A 15 -26.13 16.42 5.64
CA GLN A 15 -26.70 16.72 6.95
C GLN A 15 -26.26 15.72 8.01
N ALA A 16 -26.02 16.20 9.22
CA ALA A 16 -25.81 15.36 10.40
C ALA A 16 -27.17 15.12 11.08
N VAL A 17 -27.50 13.86 11.29
CA VAL A 17 -28.79 13.46 11.89
C VAL A 17 -28.58 12.50 13.05
N GLN A 18 -29.41 12.62 14.06
CA GLN A 18 -29.59 11.64 15.11
C GLN A 18 -30.88 10.85 14.82
N LEU A 19 -30.77 9.53 14.92
CA LEU A 19 -31.86 8.62 14.62
C LEU A 19 -32.09 7.70 15.82
N SER A 20 -33.35 7.48 16.17
CA SER A 20 -33.79 6.40 17.05
C SER A 20 -34.77 5.49 16.32
N GLY A 21 -34.78 4.19 16.64
CA GLY A 21 -35.64 3.24 15.96
C GLY A 21 -35.26 1.79 16.21
N ARG A 22 -35.78 0.87 15.41
CA ARG A 22 -35.60 -0.58 15.58
C ARG A 22 -34.76 -1.17 14.46
N MET A 23 -33.93 -2.12 14.81
CA MET A 23 -33.19 -2.93 13.86
C MET A 23 -34.08 -4.07 13.35
N ALA A 24 -34.12 -4.26 12.03
CA ALA A 24 -34.88 -5.33 11.39
C ALA A 24 -34.00 -6.05 10.35
N ALA A 25 -34.42 -7.26 9.97
CA ALA A 25 -33.79 -7.94 8.84
C ALA A 25 -33.97 -7.12 7.56
N GLY A 26 -32.86 -6.97 6.80
CA GLY A 26 -32.87 -6.19 5.56
C GLY A 26 -33.77 -6.84 4.51
N ARG A 27 -34.64 -6.01 3.91
CA ARG A 27 -35.55 -6.41 2.84
C ARG A 27 -35.01 -6.15 1.43
N GLY A 28 -33.74 -5.67 1.35
CA GLY A 28 -33.11 -5.34 0.09
C GLY A 28 -32.90 -6.55 -0.81
N ARG A 29 -33.04 -6.36 -2.14
CA ARG A 29 -32.79 -7.39 -3.15
C ARG A 29 -31.29 -7.73 -3.32
N THR A 30 -30.38 -6.96 -2.74
CA THR A 30 -28.95 -7.19 -2.76
C THR A 30 -28.51 -7.90 -1.48
N SER A 31 -27.88 -9.04 -1.64
CA SER A 31 -27.50 -9.98 -0.58
C SER A 31 -26.54 -9.43 0.49
N SER A 32 -25.97 -8.24 0.30
CA SER A 32 -24.97 -7.66 1.20
C SER A 32 -25.58 -6.96 2.42
N GLN A 33 -26.86 -6.60 2.38
CA GLN A 33 -27.49 -5.86 3.47
C GLN A 33 -28.34 -6.77 4.36
N ARG A 34 -27.72 -7.27 5.44
CA ARG A 34 -28.36 -8.21 6.38
C ARG A 34 -29.32 -7.52 7.35
N VAL A 35 -29.12 -6.23 7.64
CA VAL A 35 -29.85 -5.48 8.67
C VAL A 35 -30.15 -4.08 8.19
N GLU A 36 -31.35 -3.60 8.48
CA GLU A 36 -31.76 -2.19 8.30
C GLU A 36 -32.31 -1.62 9.59
N MET A 37 -32.14 -0.32 9.79
CA MET A 37 -32.73 0.42 10.87
C MET A 37 -34.04 1.06 10.38
N HIS A 38 -35.15 0.75 10.99
CA HIS A 38 -36.39 1.47 10.81
C HIS A 38 -36.44 2.61 11.82
N ALA A 39 -36.19 3.84 11.33
CA ALA A 39 -36.21 5.01 12.18
C ALA A 39 -37.62 5.36 12.62
N GLU A 40 -37.81 5.58 13.90
CA GLU A 40 -39.05 6.02 14.54
C GLU A 40 -38.98 7.53 14.78
N ASP A 41 -37.78 8.05 15.05
CA ASP A 41 -37.53 9.47 15.24
C ASP A 41 -36.27 9.91 14.48
N VAL A 42 -36.30 11.14 13.95
CA VAL A 42 -35.21 11.73 13.13
C VAL A 42 -35.00 13.17 13.56
N HIS A 43 -33.84 13.44 14.12
CA HIS A 43 -33.46 14.77 14.56
C HIS A 43 -32.26 15.29 13.73
N VAL A 44 -32.47 16.47 13.08
CA VAL A 44 -31.37 17.10 12.31
C VAL A 44 -30.49 17.89 13.26
N LEU A 45 -29.23 17.45 13.43
CA LEU A 45 -28.26 18.09 14.29
C LEU A 45 -27.54 19.26 13.61
N ALA A 46 -27.31 19.13 12.30
CA ALA A 46 -26.69 20.18 11.49
C ALA A 46 -27.12 20.10 10.04
N SER A 47 -27.36 21.24 9.43
CA SER A 47 -27.72 21.40 8.02
C SER A 47 -26.47 21.59 7.16
N THR A 48 -26.61 21.26 5.88
CA THR A 48 -25.57 21.42 4.86
C THR A 48 -26.15 22.17 3.67
N ASP A 49 -25.43 23.14 3.16
CA ASP A 49 -25.78 23.78 1.89
C ASP A 49 -25.34 22.88 0.73
N LEU A 50 -26.31 22.37 -0.01
CA LEU A 50 -26.07 21.50 -1.17
C LEU A 50 -25.29 22.17 -2.29
N ALA A 51 -25.40 23.48 -2.43
CA ALA A 51 -24.70 24.22 -3.48
C ALA A 51 -23.18 24.24 -3.27
N THR A 52 -22.75 24.16 -2.02
CA THR A 52 -21.33 24.21 -1.63
C THR A 52 -20.80 22.86 -1.16
N TYR A 53 -21.65 21.84 -0.96
CA TYR A 53 -21.22 20.54 -0.47
C TYR A 53 -20.55 19.70 -1.58
N PRO A 54 -19.22 19.48 -1.51
CA PRO A 54 -18.48 18.87 -2.62
C PRO A 54 -18.92 17.46 -2.97
N LEU A 55 -19.48 16.71 -2.02
CA LEU A 55 -19.89 15.31 -2.22
C LEU A 55 -21.38 15.14 -2.56
N ALA A 56 -22.14 16.19 -2.77
CA ALA A 56 -23.59 16.11 -3.02
C ALA A 56 -23.95 15.11 -4.14
N ASN A 57 -23.12 15.03 -5.19
CA ASN A 57 -23.33 14.20 -6.36
C ASN A 57 -22.32 13.04 -6.50
N VAL A 58 -21.44 12.82 -5.52
CA VAL A 58 -20.29 11.92 -5.67
C VAL A 58 -20.26 10.75 -4.68
N MET A 59 -21.12 10.72 -3.69
CA MET A 59 -21.06 9.75 -2.57
C MET A 59 -21.11 8.27 -2.98
N HIS A 60 -21.66 7.98 -4.16
CA HIS A 60 -21.82 6.62 -4.67
C HIS A 60 -20.88 6.26 -5.82
N SER A 61 -19.97 7.16 -6.22
CA SER A 61 -19.04 6.86 -7.30
C SER A 61 -18.00 5.82 -6.86
N THR A 62 -17.88 4.77 -7.66
CA THR A 62 -16.98 3.63 -7.43
C THR A 62 -15.77 3.64 -8.36
N LYS A 63 -15.71 4.53 -9.36
CA LYS A 63 -14.65 4.50 -10.37
C LYS A 63 -13.48 5.41 -9.96
N PRO A 64 -12.23 4.87 -9.87
CA PRO A 64 -11.05 5.61 -9.45
C PRO A 64 -10.72 6.82 -10.33
N ASP A 65 -11.01 6.76 -11.63
CA ASP A 65 -10.65 7.77 -12.63
C ASP A 65 -11.85 8.57 -13.15
N SER A 66 -12.86 8.76 -12.32
CA SER A 66 -14.04 9.57 -12.65
C SER A 66 -13.86 11.02 -12.21
N VAL A 67 -14.66 11.93 -12.80
CA VAL A 67 -14.80 13.33 -12.32
C VAL A 67 -15.06 13.37 -10.80
N ALA A 68 -15.78 12.39 -10.28
CA ALA A 68 -15.99 12.21 -8.86
C ALA A 68 -14.70 12.01 -8.06
N ALA A 69 -13.71 11.29 -8.60
CA ALA A 69 -12.43 11.09 -7.95
C ALA A 69 -11.62 12.41 -7.87
N ASP A 70 -11.70 13.27 -8.89
CA ASP A 70 -11.05 14.58 -8.90
C ASP A 70 -11.66 15.52 -7.86
N ILE A 71 -12.98 15.55 -7.74
CA ILE A 71 -13.68 16.31 -6.70
C ILE A 71 -13.23 15.86 -5.30
N VAL A 72 -13.14 14.56 -5.08
CA VAL A 72 -12.68 13.99 -3.79
C VAL A 72 -11.21 14.31 -3.53
N ARG A 73 -10.35 14.36 -4.56
CA ARG A 73 -8.96 14.77 -4.42
C ARG A 73 -8.83 16.24 -4.03
N GLN A 74 -9.61 17.12 -4.63
CA GLN A 74 -9.62 18.55 -4.31
C GLN A 74 -10.20 18.83 -2.91
N ALA A 75 -11.20 18.05 -2.47
CA ALA A 75 -11.82 18.16 -1.16
C ALA A 75 -11.37 17.00 -0.25
N SER A 76 -10.07 16.85 -0.05
CA SER A 76 -9.44 15.67 0.59
C SER A 76 -9.93 15.39 2.01
N HIS A 77 -10.36 16.42 2.76
CA HIS A 77 -10.95 16.27 4.10
C HIS A 77 -12.34 15.59 4.10
N PHE A 78 -13.00 15.50 2.94
CA PHE A 78 -14.25 14.76 2.79
C PHE A 78 -14.07 13.33 2.28
N LYS A 79 -12.88 12.95 1.80
CA LYS A 79 -12.66 11.63 1.19
C LYS A 79 -13.07 10.45 2.09
N ALA A 80 -12.90 10.58 3.41
CA ALA A 80 -13.27 9.56 4.38
C ALA A 80 -14.78 9.27 4.44
N ARG A 81 -15.63 10.17 3.91
CA ARG A 81 -17.09 9.99 3.83
C ARG A 81 -17.51 9.17 2.61
N THR A 82 -16.60 8.86 1.70
CA THR A 82 -16.91 8.05 0.52
C THR A 82 -16.79 6.55 0.83
N LEU A 83 -17.66 5.74 0.20
CA LEU A 83 -17.62 4.28 0.37
C LEU A 83 -16.28 3.70 -0.10
N HIS A 84 -15.77 4.21 -1.22
CA HIS A 84 -14.50 3.75 -1.81
C HIS A 84 -13.32 3.93 -0.86
N PHE A 85 -13.13 5.15 -0.36
CA PHE A 85 -12.04 5.41 0.59
C PHE A 85 -12.22 4.63 1.90
N GLY A 86 -13.46 4.50 2.37
CA GLY A 86 -13.78 3.69 3.55
C GLY A 86 -13.41 2.22 3.36
N ALA A 87 -13.71 1.63 2.20
CA ALA A 87 -13.32 0.26 1.88
C ALA A 87 -11.80 0.09 1.84
N ILE A 88 -11.07 1.01 1.16
CA ILE A 88 -9.60 1.00 1.13
C ILE A 88 -9.02 1.04 2.55
N GLN A 89 -9.48 1.95 3.41
CA GLN A 89 -8.92 2.09 4.75
C GLN A 89 -9.18 0.87 5.63
N ARG A 90 -10.38 0.28 5.55
CA ARG A 90 -10.69 -0.94 6.31
C ARG A 90 -9.88 -2.14 5.82
N THR A 91 -9.70 -2.29 4.50
CA THR A 91 -8.84 -3.33 3.91
C THR A 91 -7.40 -3.16 4.35
N ARG A 92 -6.85 -1.94 4.22
CA ARG A 92 -5.49 -1.62 4.67
C ARG A 92 -5.27 -1.96 6.15
N THR A 93 -6.19 -1.55 7.03
CA THR A 93 -6.12 -1.84 8.46
C THR A 93 -6.04 -3.35 8.74
N ARG A 94 -6.85 -4.16 8.05
CA ARG A 94 -6.83 -5.62 8.23
C ARG A 94 -5.53 -6.24 7.77
N MET A 95 -5.02 -5.79 6.62
CA MET A 95 -3.74 -6.27 6.09
C MET A 95 -2.58 -5.94 7.03
N GLU A 96 -2.51 -4.69 7.52
CA GLU A 96 -1.47 -4.26 8.47
C GLU A 96 -1.50 -5.08 9.76
N LEU A 97 -2.67 -5.29 10.34
CA LEU A 97 -2.82 -6.09 11.55
C LEU A 97 -2.43 -7.56 11.33
N ALA A 98 -2.83 -8.15 10.21
CA ALA A 98 -2.47 -9.53 9.89
C ALA A 98 -0.97 -9.71 9.68
N MET A 99 -0.33 -8.79 8.96
CA MET A 99 1.13 -8.79 8.80
C MET A 99 1.83 -8.65 10.14
N ALA A 100 1.38 -7.74 11.01
CA ALA A 100 1.97 -7.56 12.33
C ALA A 100 1.85 -8.81 13.21
N VAL A 101 0.69 -9.48 13.18
CA VAL A 101 0.47 -10.73 13.91
C VAL A 101 1.35 -11.86 13.35
N TRP A 102 1.43 -11.97 12.02
CA TRP A 102 2.27 -12.97 11.39
C TRP A 102 3.75 -12.77 11.72
N MET A 103 4.23 -11.52 11.67
CA MET A 103 5.61 -11.18 12.02
C MET A 103 5.94 -11.55 13.47
N ASP A 104 5.06 -11.21 14.42
CA ASP A 104 5.22 -11.54 15.84
C ASP A 104 5.27 -13.07 16.06
N GLN A 105 4.37 -13.82 15.42
CA GLN A 105 4.32 -15.29 15.48
C GLN A 105 5.53 -15.99 14.85
N ASN A 106 6.31 -15.29 14.03
CA ASN A 106 7.51 -15.79 13.37
C ASN A 106 8.80 -15.16 13.92
N ASP A 107 8.74 -14.66 15.17
CA ASP A 107 9.86 -14.12 15.92
C ASP A 107 10.50 -12.87 15.30
N PHE A 108 9.74 -12.06 14.56
CA PHE A 108 10.22 -10.77 14.07
C PHE A 108 9.94 -9.67 15.08
N CYS A 109 10.97 -9.00 15.54
CA CYS A 109 10.86 -7.82 16.40
C CYS A 109 10.52 -6.59 15.56
N LYS A 110 9.40 -5.91 15.89
CA LYS A 110 9.06 -4.63 15.25
C LYS A 110 9.98 -3.53 15.75
N VAL A 111 10.65 -2.84 14.84
CA VAL A 111 11.45 -1.65 15.14
C VAL A 111 10.90 -0.43 14.42
N GLN A 112 11.17 0.76 14.97
CA GLN A 112 10.72 2.04 14.42
C GLN A 112 11.94 2.93 14.15
N PRO A 113 12.59 2.78 12.98
CA PRO A 113 13.71 3.62 12.60
C PRO A 113 13.30 5.09 12.47
N PRO A 114 14.24 6.03 12.68
CA PRO A 114 13.96 7.44 12.44
C PRO A 114 13.69 7.70 10.96
N VAL A 115 12.77 8.62 10.70
CA VAL A 115 12.40 9.05 9.34
C VAL A 115 13.36 10.13 8.82
N ILE A 116 13.92 10.93 9.73
CA ILE A 116 14.96 11.92 9.39
C ILE A 116 16.31 11.26 9.63
N THR A 117 17.15 11.25 8.61
CA THR A 117 18.45 10.57 8.62
C THR A 117 19.51 11.41 7.93
N SER A 118 20.77 11.20 8.29
CA SER A 118 21.91 11.76 7.57
C SER A 118 22.43 10.82 6.47
N SER A 119 21.87 9.62 6.35
CA SER A 119 22.30 8.60 5.38
C SER A 119 21.36 8.53 4.18
N ASP A 120 21.93 8.57 2.99
CA ASP A 120 21.23 8.19 1.75
C ASP A 120 21.41 6.68 1.54
N CYS A 121 20.33 5.92 1.75
CA CYS A 121 20.38 4.46 1.70
C CYS A 121 20.75 3.88 0.33
N GLU A 122 20.33 4.54 -0.75
CA GLU A 122 20.48 4.01 -2.11
C GLU A 122 21.49 4.79 -2.97
N GLY A 123 22.04 5.92 -2.47
CA GLY A 123 23.01 6.74 -3.19
C GLY A 123 22.48 7.39 -4.47
N GLY A 124 21.16 7.50 -4.59
CA GLY A 124 20.47 7.76 -5.86
C GLY A 124 20.10 9.21 -6.15
N GLY A 125 20.36 10.15 -5.26
CA GLY A 125 20.09 11.58 -5.52
C GLY A 125 18.63 12.01 -5.56
N GLU A 126 17.67 11.12 -5.40
CA GLU A 126 16.23 11.43 -5.39
C GLU A 126 15.68 11.54 -3.96
N ILE A 127 16.34 12.40 -3.16
CA ILE A 127 16.07 12.60 -1.74
C ILE A 127 15.48 13.97 -1.45
N PHE A 128 14.64 14.04 -0.41
CA PHE A 128 14.18 15.30 0.15
C PHE A 128 15.11 15.74 1.28
N ARG A 129 15.69 16.92 1.17
CA ARG A 129 16.49 17.53 2.24
C ARG A 129 15.57 18.17 3.29
N VAL A 130 15.90 17.98 4.56
CA VAL A 130 15.20 18.58 5.70
C VAL A 130 16.00 19.75 6.23
N VAL A 131 15.39 20.94 6.21
CA VAL A 131 16.01 22.18 6.69
C VAL A 131 15.10 22.80 7.75
N ALA A 132 15.67 23.24 8.87
CA ALA A 132 14.93 23.98 9.89
C ALA A 132 14.57 25.38 9.40
N GLU A 133 13.36 25.85 9.67
CA GLU A 133 12.91 27.17 9.26
C GLU A 133 13.79 28.29 9.83
N SER A 134 14.32 28.11 11.05
CA SER A 134 15.29 29.02 11.68
C SER A 134 16.55 29.24 10.84
N ASP A 135 17.06 28.17 10.21
CA ASP A 135 18.24 28.21 9.37
C ASP A 135 17.98 28.97 8.06
N VAL A 136 16.80 28.74 7.47
CA VAL A 136 16.34 29.46 6.28
C VAL A 136 16.17 30.97 6.56
N ALA A 137 15.58 31.30 7.70
CA ALA A 137 15.34 32.71 8.10
C ALA A 137 16.64 33.48 8.38
N GLN A 138 17.64 32.80 8.94
CA GLN A 138 18.95 33.43 9.25
C GLN A 138 19.88 33.56 8.02
N HIS A 139 19.72 32.66 7.06
CA HIS A 139 20.61 32.56 5.90
C HIS A 139 19.87 32.39 4.56
N PRO A 140 18.95 33.33 4.19
CA PRO A 140 18.08 33.17 3.02
C PRO A 140 18.81 33.05 1.68
N SER A 141 20.08 33.45 1.62
CA SER A 141 20.89 33.44 0.39
C SER A 141 22.00 32.38 0.35
N SER A 142 22.20 31.61 1.41
CA SER A 142 23.31 30.66 1.54
C SER A 142 22.83 29.25 1.72
N LYS A 143 23.08 28.41 0.72
CA LYS A 143 22.83 26.95 0.82
C LYS A 143 23.75 26.26 1.85
N GLU A 144 24.91 26.84 2.14
CA GLU A 144 25.93 26.24 3.01
C GLU A 144 25.61 26.30 4.49
N ASN A 145 24.79 27.29 4.92
CA ASN A 145 24.45 27.48 6.34
C ASN A 145 23.08 26.92 6.75
N MET A 146 22.45 26.09 5.90
CA MET A 146 21.13 25.48 6.16
C MET A 146 21.19 24.23 7.04
N THR A 147 22.29 24.00 7.73
CA THR A 147 22.52 22.80 8.54
C THR A 147 22.81 23.08 10.01
N ALA A 148 22.67 24.35 10.47
CA ALA A 148 23.00 24.73 11.83
C ALA A 148 22.20 23.95 12.88
N PHE A 149 20.91 23.76 12.65
CA PHE A 149 20.05 22.94 13.52
C PHE A 149 20.58 21.49 13.65
N TRP A 150 21.14 20.94 12.57
CA TRP A 150 21.69 19.58 12.51
C TRP A 150 23.18 19.51 12.83
N SER A 151 23.72 20.51 13.55
CA SER A 151 25.14 20.57 13.94
C SER A 151 26.10 20.50 12.75
N GLY A 152 25.74 21.12 11.64
CA GLY A 152 26.54 21.16 10.41
C GLY A 152 26.40 19.94 9.49
N ASN A 153 25.52 18.98 9.82
CA ASN A 153 25.28 17.81 8.98
C ASN A 153 24.05 18.04 8.07
N ASP A 154 24.05 17.39 6.91
CA ASP A 154 22.85 17.31 6.09
C ASP A 154 21.85 16.32 6.70
N ALA A 155 20.57 16.64 6.59
CA ALA A 155 19.48 15.79 7.01
C ALA A 155 18.47 15.59 5.87
N TYR A 156 17.98 14.39 5.73
CA TYR A 156 17.11 13.96 4.65
C TYR A 156 15.91 13.17 5.19
N LEU A 157 14.82 13.15 4.42
CA LEU A 157 13.76 12.17 4.63
C LEU A 157 14.24 10.82 4.07
N THR A 158 14.03 9.75 4.84
CA THR A 158 14.50 8.41 4.47
C THR A 158 13.83 7.88 3.22
N VAL A 159 14.58 7.22 2.35
CA VAL A 159 14.08 6.48 1.17
C VAL A 159 13.80 5.01 1.48
N SER A 160 14.35 4.49 2.61
CA SER A 160 14.20 3.11 3.09
C SER A 160 14.70 3.02 4.54
N ALA A 161 14.16 2.09 5.30
CA ALA A 161 14.64 1.78 6.65
C ALA A 161 15.78 0.75 6.65
N GLN A 162 16.18 0.22 5.49
CA GLN A 162 17.10 -0.92 5.34
C GLN A 162 18.35 -0.82 6.21
N LEU A 163 19.12 0.27 6.12
CA LEU A 163 20.39 0.40 6.86
C LEU A 163 20.22 0.33 8.39
N HIS A 164 19.09 0.85 8.91
CA HIS A 164 18.77 0.71 10.32
C HIS A 164 18.37 -0.73 10.65
N LEU A 165 17.53 -1.36 9.80
CA LEU A 165 17.07 -2.73 10.01
C LEU A 165 18.23 -3.73 9.97
N GLU A 166 19.21 -3.58 9.07
CA GLU A 166 20.42 -4.40 9.03
C GLU A 166 21.18 -4.32 10.36
N ALA A 167 21.39 -3.10 10.89
CA ALA A 167 22.07 -2.93 12.16
C ALA A 167 21.29 -3.57 13.34
N TYR A 168 19.98 -3.45 13.37
CA TYR A 168 19.12 -4.09 14.37
C TYR A 168 19.10 -5.62 14.21
N ALA A 169 19.07 -6.14 12.99
CA ALA A 169 19.04 -7.58 12.71
C ALA A 169 20.30 -8.29 13.21
N LEU A 170 21.47 -7.65 13.18
CA LEU A 170 22.70 -8.20 13.75
C LEU A 170 22.58 -8.50 15.25
N GLY A 171 21.76 -7.74 15.99
CA GLY A 171 21.56 -7.95 17.42
C GLY A 171 20.29 -8.73 17.75
N LEU A 172 19.22 -8.59 16.94
CA LEU A 172 17.88 -9.13 17.21
C LEU A 172 17.51 -10.30 16.29
N SER A 173 18.33 -10.65 15.33
CA SER A 173 18.20 -11.72 14.34
C SER A 173 17.11 -11.48 13.28
N ARG A 174 15.89 -11.17 13.67
CA ARG A 174 14.74 -10.92 12.77
C ARG A 174 14.05 -9.63 13.19
N VAL A 175 14.00 -8.68 12.28
CA VAL A 175 13.37 -7.38 12.54
C VAL A 175 12.51 -6.95 11.36
N TRP A 176 11.54 -6.10 11.62
CA TRP A 176 10.70 -5.54 10.59
C TRP A 176 10.21 -4.14 10.95
N SER A 177 9.84 -3.38 9.93
CA SER A 177 9.17 -2.10 10.06
C SER A 177 8.06 -1.95 9.03
N LEU A 178 7.10 -1.10 9.32
CA LEU A 178 6.15 -0.54 8.37
C LEU A 178 6.14 0.96 8.61
N CYS A 179 6.88 1.68 7.79
CA CYS A 179 7.16 3.10 7.98
C CYS A 179 6.91 3.90 6.70
N PRO A 180 6.61 5.21 6.80
CA PRO A 180 6.63 6.09 5.63
C PRO A 180 8.05 6.24 5.11
N VAL A 181 8.20 6.20 3.79
CA VAL A 181 9.43 6.50 3.07
C VAL A 181 9.17 7.53 1.99
N PHE A 182 10.22 8.25 1.57
CA PHE A 182 10.10 9.42 0.72
C PHE A 182 11.08 9.32 -0.44
N ARG A 183 10.58 9.50 -1.66
CA ARG A 183 11.41 9.52 -2.85
C ARG A 183 11.08 10.72 -3.71
N ALA A 184 12.05 11.56 -4.05
CA ALA A 184 11.86 12.77 -4.85
C ALA A 184 11.92 12.48 -6.37
N GLU A 185 11.40 11.33 -6.80
CA GLU A 185 11.44 10.89 -8.18
C GLU A 185 10.69 11.85 -9.10
N GLY A 186 11.37 12.35 -10.13
CA GLY A 186 10.83 13.34 -11.06
C GLY A 186 9.80 12.80 -12.07
N SER A 187 9.52 11.50 -12.08
CA SER A 187 8.61 10.87 -13.02
C SER A 187 7.18 10.77 -12.48
N ALA A 188 6.24 11.48 -13.10
CA ALA A 188 4.81 11.37 -12.78
C ALA A 188 4.21 10.11 -13.44
N THR A 189 4.35 8.95 -12.82
CA THR A 189 3.66 7.73 -13.24
C THR A 189 2.64 7.30 -12.19
N ASN A 190 1.73 6.40 -12.55
CA ASN A 190 0.72 5.88 -11.61
C ASN A 190 1.32 5.07 -10.43
N ARG A 191 2.62 4.80 -10.43
CA ARG A 191 3.32 4.01 -9.39
C ARG A 191 4.26 4.83 -8.53
N HIS A 192 4.65 6.05 -8.96
CA HIS A 192 5.59 6.89 -8.23
C HIS A 192 4.84 7.86 -7.33
N LEU A 193 5.03 7.71 -6.03
CA LEU A 193 4.51 8.58 -4.98
C LEU A 193 5.69 9.18 -4.23
N ALA A 194 5.62 10.47 -3.92
CA ALA A 194 6.66 11.14 -3.14
C ALA A 194 6.72 10.64 -1.68
N GLU A 195 5.61 10.09 -1.17
CA GLU A 195 5.50 9.46 0.15
C GLU A 195 4.66 8.19 0.04
N PHE A 196 5.16 7.08 0.59
CA PHE A 196 4.42 5.83 0.69
C PHE A 196 4.87 5.00 1.89
N TRP A 197 4.08 4.02 2.28
CA TRP A 197 4.40 3.12 3.38
C TRP A 197 5.08 1.88 2.84
N MET A 198 6.26 1.56 3.38
CA MET A 198 7.05 0.40 2.98
C MET A 198 7.10 -0.61 4.12
N LEU A 199 6.73 -1.86 3.81
CA LEU A 199 7.00 -3.01 4.67
C LEU A 199 8.41 -3.51 4.35
N GLU A 200 9.28 -3.52 5.35
CA GLU A 200 10.66 -3.97 5.24
C GLU A 200 10.96 -4.95 6.36
N ALA A 201 11.68 -6.01 6.07
CA ALA A 201 12.08 -7.02 7.04
C ALA A 201 13.48 -7.51 6.74
N GLU A 202 14.28 -7.69 7.80
CA GLU A 202 15.65 -8.18 7.72
C GLU A 202 15.81 -9.44 8.58
N MET A 203 16.51 -10.42 8.02
CA MET A 203 16.85 -11.66 8.71
C MET A 203 18.33 -11.92 8.67
N CYS A 204 18.97 -12.06 9.83
CA CYS A 204 20.37 -12.47 9.97
C CYS A 204 20.48 -13.96 10.30
N TRP A 205 21.68 -14.48 10.11
CA TRP A 205 22.11 -15.83 10.52
C TRP A 205 21.37 -16.97 9.80
N LEU A 206 20.86 -16.70 8.59
CA LEU A 206 20.28 -17.73 7.76
C LEU A 206 21.36 -18.71 7.22
N PRO A 207 21.05 -20.02 7.13
CA PRO A 207 21.94 -20.97 6.50
C PRO A 207 22.23 -20.58 5.04
N SER A 208 23.49 -20.42 4.66
CA SER A 208 23.89 -19.91 3.34
C SER A 208 23.32 -20.73 2.17
N LYS A 209 23.18 -22.04 2.32
CA LYS A 209 22.65 -22.93 1.28
C LYS A 209 21.16 -22.77 0.97
N ASN A 210 20.38 -22.12 1.84
CA ASN A 210 18.93 -21.95 1.67
C ASN A 210 18.43 -20.55 2.04
N ALA A 211 19.32 -19.58 2.09
CA ALA A 211 18.94 -18.20 2.49
C ALA A 211 17.90 -17.61 1.55
N LEU A 212 18.08 -17.74 0.23
CA LEU A 212 17.10 -17.26 -0.76
C LEU A 212 15.74 -17.95 -0.59
N GLY A 213 15.72 -19.27 -0.43
CA GLY A 213 14.48 -20.01 -0.20
C GLY A 213 13.72 -19.52 1.04
N ALA A 214 14.42 -19.31 2.15
CA ALA A 214 13.85 -18.81 3.39
C ALA A 214 13.25 -17.39 3.24
N ILE A 215 13.90 -16.51 2.48
CA ILE A 215 13.39 -15.17 2.17
C ILE A 215 12.12 -15.25 1.33
N LEU A 216 12.12 -16.09 0.29
CA LEU A 216 10.95 -16.28 -0.57
C LEU A 216 9.76 -16.86 0.22
N ASP A 217 10.00 -17.88 1.07
CA ASP A 217 8.98 -18.48 1.92
C ASP A 217 8.39 -17.44 2.90
N CYS A 218 9.24 -16.65 3.56
CA CYS A 218 8.82 -15.59 4.46
C CYS A 218 7.97 -14.54 3.73
N THR A 219 8.44 -14.07 2.56
CA THR A 219 7.72 -13.08 1.75
C THR A 219 6.36 -13.61 1.30
N GLU A 220 6.30 -14.84 0.83
CA GLU A 220 5.07 -15.49 0.40
C GLU A 220 4.05 -15.57 1.55
N GLU A 221 4.47 -16.05 2.71
CA GLU A 221 3.56 -16.28 3.83
C GLU A 221 3.06 -14.98 4.48
N VAL A 222 3.91 -13.96 4.63
CA VAL A 222 3.44 -12.67 5.17
C VAL A 222 2.43 -12.00 4.24
N LEU A 223 2.65 -12.06 2.92
CA LEU A 223 1.70 -11.51 1.95
C LEU A 223 0.40 -12.32 1.90
N LYS A 224 0.47 -13.66 1.96
CA LYS A 224 -0.72 -14.51 2.07
C LYS A 224 -1.52 -14.20 3.33
N SER A 225 -0.87 -13.99 4.46
CA SER A 225 -1.56 -13.64 5.71
C SER A 225 -2.37 -12.34 5.58
N ALA A 226 -1.76 -11.32 4.96
CA ALA A 226 -2.42 -10.04 4.71
C ALA A 226 -3.63 -10.18 3.78
N ILE A 227 -3.49 -10.93 2.69
CA ILE A 227 -4.54 -11.09 1.70
C ILE A 227 -5.69 -11.95 2.25
N ARG A 228 -5.40 -13.03 3.00
CA ARG A 228 -6.41 -13.82 3.71
C ARG A 228 -7.25 -12.95 4.66
N ALA A 229 -6.60 -12.05 5.40
CA ALA A 229 -7.31 -11.14 6.30
C ALA A 229 -8.19 -10.13 5.54
N ALA A 230 -7.74 -9.65 4.39
CA ALA A 230 -8.51 -8.77 3.53
C ALA A 230 -9.71 -9.48 2.87
N TRP A 231 -9.59 -10.79 2.63
CA TRP A 231 -10.64 -11.63 1.99
C TRP A 231 -11.51 -12.40 2.99
N HIS A 232 -11.34 -12.16 4.28
CA HIS A 232 -12.13 -12.85 5.31
C HIS A 232 -13.64 -12.62 5.11
N GLU A 233 -14.45 -13.67 5.32
CA GLU A 233 -15.90 -13.62 5.18
C GLU A 233 -16.55 -12.46 5.93
N GLY A 234 -17.64 -11.94 5.37
CA GLY A 234 -18.37 -10.79 5.89
C GLY A 234 -17.88 -9.47 5.29
N ARG A 235 -17.79 -8.42 6.10
CA ARG A 235 -17.48 -7.07 5.61
C ARG A 235 -16.11 -6.94 4.93
N ALA A 236 -15.15 -7.78 5.26
CA ALA A 236 -13.84 -7.77 4.59
C ALA A 236 -13.98 -8.18 3.12
N LYS A 237 -14.67 -9.29 2.87
CA LYS A 237 -14.96 -9.76 1.51
C LYS A 237 -15.83 -8.76 0.74
N ASP A 238 -16.84 -8.16 1.40
CA ASP A 238 -17.67 -7.12 0.79
C ASP A 238 -16.84 -5.91 0.33
N ASP A 239 -15.90 -5.44 1.18
CA ASP A 239 -15.00 -4.32 0.85
C ASP A 239 -14.09 -4.67 -0.34
N MET A 240 -13.50 -5.87 -0.37
CA MET A 240 -12.63 -6.32 -1.47
C MET A 240 -13.41 -6.49 -2.78
N THR A 241 -14.59 -7.10 -2.74
CA THR A 241 -15.48 -7.22 -3.90
C THR A 241 -15.89 -5.85 -4.43
N PHE A 242 -16.21 -4.90 -3.55
CA PHE A 242 -16.51 -3.52 -3.92
C PHE A 242 -15.32 -2.84 -4.59
N LEU A 243 -14.08 -3.16 -4.18
CA LEU A 243 -12.84 -2.67 -4.80
C LEU A 243 -12.46 -3.41 -6.08
N GLY A 244 -13.25 -4.38 -6.52
CA GLY A 244 -13.06 -5.09 -7.80
C GLY A 244 -12.28 -6.41 -7.71
N ALA A 245 -11.98 -6.91 -6.50
CA ALA A 245 -11.39 -8.23 -6.35
C ALA A 245 -12.44 -9.34 -6.57
N THR A 246 -11.98 -10.51 -7.01
CA THR A 246 -12.82 -11.68 -7.31
C THR A 246 -12.41 -12.89 -6.49
N ASP A 247 -13.28 -13.90 -6.42
CA ASP A 247 -12.97 -15.18 -5.77
C ASP A 247 -11.79 -15.90 -6.47
N GLU A 248 -11.57 -15.67 -7.76
CA GLU A 248 -10.41 -16.18 -8.50
C GLU A 248 -9.10 -15.57 -7.98
N HIS A 249 -9.08 -14.26 -7.74
CA HIS A 249 -7.93 -13.60 -7.10
C HIS A 249 -7.64 -14.19 -5.73
N ALA A 250 -8.66 -14.48 -4.92
CA ALA A 250 -8.47 -15.10 -3.61
C ALA A 250 -7.96 -16.53 -3.70
N ALA A 251 -8.47 -17.33 -4.64
CA ALA A 251 -8.06 -18.72 -4.84
C ALA A 251 -6.60 -18.83 -5.31
N SER A 252 -6.12 -17.89 -6.14
CA SER A 252 -4.75 -17.86 -6.64
C SER A 252 -3.69 -17.68 -5.56
N ILE A 253 -4.09 -17.21 -4.37
CA ILE A 253 -3.18 -16.93 -3.26
C ILE A 253 -2.82 -18.18 -2.46
N GLU A 254 -3.72 -19.15 -2.38
CA GLU A 254 -3.52 -20.33 -1.53
C GLU A 254 -2.51 -21.34 -2.10
N ALA A 255 -2.38 -21.41 -3.42
CA ALA A 255 -1.37 -22.26 -4.06
C ALA A 255 0.06 -21.72 -3.80
N PRO A 256 1.09 -22.58 -3.80
CA PRO A 256 2.48 -22.13 -3.77
C PRO A 256 2.80 -21.22 -4.98
N TRP A 257 3.43 -20.09 -4.75
CA TRP A 257 3.76 -19.17 -5.83
C TRP A 257 4.95 -19.67 -6.65
N PRO A 258 4.85 -19.64 -7.99
CA PRO A 258 5.94 -20.05 -8.87
C PRO A 258 7.22 -19.26 -8.59
N ARG A 259 8.35 -19.96 -8.65
CA ARG A 259 9.70 -19.39 -8.53
C ARG A 259 10.44 -19.69 -9.82
N ILE A 260 10.76 -18.68 -10.59
CA ILE A 260 11.45 -18.80 -11.87
C ILE A 260 12.71 -17.95 -11.90
N SER A 261 13.71 -18.39 -12.66
CA SER A 261 14.88 -17.55 -12.89
C SER A 261 14.55 -16.42 -13.90
N TYR A 262 15.28 -15.32 -13.81
CA TYR A 262 15.21 -14.23 -14.79
C TYR A 262 15.39 -14.73 -16.24
N THR A 263 16.35 -15.66 -16.45
CA THR A 263 16.56 -16.26 -17.77
C THR A 263 15.29 -16.95 -18.28
N HIS A 264 14.62 -17.73 -17.43
CA HIS A 264 13.38 -18.38 -17.78
C HIS A 264 12.25 -17.36 -18.03
N ALA A 265 12.15 -16.32 -17.21
CA ALA A 265 11.17 -15.23 -17.42
C ALA A 265 11.37 -14.56 -18.79
N VAL A 266 12.61 -14.22 -19.18
CA VAL A 266 12.92 -13.65 -20.51
C VAL A 266 12.55 -14.61 -21.63
N GLN A 267 12.84 -15.91 -21.47
CA GLN A 267 12.48 -16.92 -22.48
C GLN A 267 10.97 -17.03 -22.67
N LEU A 268 10.19 -17.04 -21.58
CA LEU A 268 8.72 -17.06 -21.63
C LEU A 268 8.18 -15.82 -22.34
N LEU A 269 8.64 -14.64 -21.96
CA LEU A 269 8.25 -13.37 -22.57
C LEU A 269 8.54 -13.36 -24.09
N ARG A 270 9.70 -13.82 -24.49
CA ARG A 270 10.09 -13.88 -25.91
C ARG A 270 9.30 -14.91 -26.73
N ALA A 271 8.93 -16.02 -26.11
CA ALA A 271 8.24 -17.10 -26.79
C ALA A 271 6.73 -16.90 -26.88
N GLN A 272 6.11 -16.25 -25.91
CA GLN A 272 4.65 -16.27 -25.74
C GLN A 272 4.01 -14.89 -25.58
N CYS A 273 4.75 -13.84 -25.17
CA CYS A 273 4.20 -12.50 -25.03
C CYS A 273 4.18 -11.80 -26.39
N THR A 274 2.98 -11.53 -26.92
CA THR A 274 2.78 -10.78 -28.17
C THR A 274 2.30 -9.34 -27.94
N GLU A 275 1.92 -9.02 -26.70
CA GLU A 275 1.27 -7.75 -26.35
C GLU A 275 2.27 -6.62 -26.11
N VAL A 276 3.48 -6.96 -25.66
CA VAL A 276 4.55 -6.00 -25.38
C VAL A 276 5.87 -6.49 -25.96
N PRO A 277 6.77 -5.57 -26.40
CA PRO A 277 8.09 -5.96 -26.88
C PRO A 277 8.86 -6.74 -25.80
N ALA A 278 9.26 -7.95 -26.13
CA ALA A 278 10.00 -8.80 -25.21
C ALA A 278 11.38 -8.22 -24.89
N PRO A 279 11.87 -8.34 -23.64
CA PRO A 279 13.18 -7.86 -23.27
C PRO A 279 14.29 -8.69 -23.93
N MET A 280 15.45 -8.07 -24.15
CA MET A 280 16.67 -8.82 -24.40
C MET A 280 17.24 -9.34 -23.07
N TRP A 281 18.03 -10.39 -23.13
CA TRP A 281 18.70 -10.86 -21.91
C TRP A 281 19.69 -9.79 -21.41
N GLY A 282 19.59 -9.43 -20.16
CA GLY A 282 20.34 -8.32 -19.55
C GLY A 282 19.55 -7.01 -19.43
N ASP A 283 18.35 -6.92 -20.00
CA ASP A 283 17.47 -5.77 -19.82
C ASP A 283 16.69 -5.85 -18.51
N SER A 284 16.37 -4.71 -17.91
CA SER A 284 15.44 -4.67 -16.77
C SER A 284 14.03 -5.10 -17.20
N LEU A 285 13.36 -5.90 -16.38
CA LEU A 285 11.94 -6.21 -16.57
C LEU A 285 11.12 -4.95 -16.26
N ARG A 286 10.25 -4.58 -17.21
CA ARG A 286 9.33 -3.46 -17.04
C ARG A 286 8.03 -3.95 -16.39
N SER A 287 7.24 -3.02 -15.89
CA SER A 287 5.96 -3.33 -15.24
C SER A 287 4.93 -4.04 -16.11
N ASP A 288 5.02 -3.87 -17.44
CA ASP A 288 4.19 -4.60 -18.40
C ASP A 288 4.65 -6.07 -18.53
N HIS A 289 5.96 -6.35 -18.49
CA HIS A 289 6.51 -7.70 -18.46
C HIS A 289 6.09 -8.43 -17.16
N GLU A 290 6.23 -7.78 -16.01
CA GLU A 290 5.83 -8.33 -14.70
C GLU A 290 4.33 -8.66 -14.67
N ARG A 291 3.49 -7.76 -15.19
CA ARG A 291 2.05 -7.97 -15.28
C ARG A 291 1.70 -9.16 -16.18
N TRP A 292 2.38 -9.29 -17.31
CA TRP A 292 2.18 -10.41 -18.21
C TRP A 292 2.57 -11.74 -17.54
N LEU A 293 3.72 -11.79 -16.86
CA LEU A 293 4.15 -12.99 -16.11
C LEU A 293 3.13 -13.37 -15.04
N ALA A 294 2.66 -12.44 -14.22
CA ALA A 294 1.64 -12.71 -13.22
C ALA A 294 0.33 -13.22 -13.84
N ALA A 295 -0.09 -12.63 -14.97
CA ALA A 295 -1.28 -13.10 -15.70
C ALA A 295 -1.07 -14.50 -16.33
N HIS A 296 0.12 -14.78 -16.87
CA HIS A 296 0.48 -16.07 -17.45
C HIS A 296 0.38 -17.21 -16.41
N PHE A 297 0.86 -16.98 -15.20
CA PHE A 297 0.77 -17.94 -14.10
C PHE A 297 -0.58 -17.91 -13.37
N GLY A 298 -1.40 -16.89 -13.58
CA GLY A 298 -2.67 -16.68 -12.87
C GLY A 298 -2.51 -16.36 -11.38
N MET A 299 -1.29 -16.03 -10.92
CA MET A 299 -0.95 -15.79 -9.52
C MET A 299 0.35 -14.96 -9.40
N PRO A 300 0.71 -14.47 -8.19
CA PRO A 300 2.01 -13.86 -7.97
C PRO A 300 3.14 -14.83 -8.33
N VAL A 301 4.24 -14.31 -8.86
CA VAL A 301 5.41 -15.09 -9.28
C VAL A 301 6.69 -14.44 -8.77
N PHE A 302 7.60 -15.24 -8.22
CA PHE A 302 8.93 -14.80 -7.89
C PHE A 302 9.87 -14.96 -9.08
N VAL A 303 10.58 -13.89 -9.42
CA VAL A 303 11.66 -13.93 -10.40
C VAL A 303 12.97 -13.73 -9.65
N THR A 304 13.90 -14.67 -9.80
CA THR A 304 15.20 -14.70 -9.12
C THR A 304 16.35 -14.72 -10.12
N ASP A 305 17.59 -14.71 -9.65
CA ASP A 305 18.79 -14.89 -10.46
C ASP A 305 18.92 -13.89 -11.61
N PHE A 306 18.74 -12.60 -11.25
CA PHE A 306 18.92 -11.50 -12.20
C PHE A 306 20.42 -11.32 -12.53
N PRO A 307 20.75 -10.85 -13.73
CA PRO A 307 22.12 -10.44 -14.07
C PRO A 307 22.64 -9.36 -13.10
N SER A 308 23.85 -9.51 -12.61
CA SER A 308 24.44 -8.58 -11.61
C SER A 308 24.54 -7.14 -12.09
N ASN A 309 24.78 -6.94 -13.40
CA ASN A 309 24.91 -5.61 -14.00
C ASN A 309 23.63 -4.74 -14.01
N ILE A 310 22.46 -5.34 -13.74
CA ILE A 310 21.18 -4.63 -13.66
C ILE A 310 20.61 -4.57 -12.24
N LYS A 311 21.41 -4.97 -11.25
CA LYS A 311 21.04 -4.97 -9.83
C LYS A 311 22.00 -4.11 -9.01
N PRO A 312 21.54 -3.54 -7.88
CA PRO A 312 22.38 -2.77 -6.99
C PRO A 312 23.58 -3.58 -6.46
N PHE A 313 24.68 -2.89 -6.24
CA PHE A 313 25.96 -3.49 -5.83
C PHE A 313 25.89 -4.27 -4.51
N TYR A 314 24.93 -3.97 -3.64
CA TYR A 314 24.76 -4.62 -2.34
C TYR A 314 24.00 -5.95 -2.42
N MET A 315 23.42 -6.31 -3.57
CA MET A 315 22.80 -7.61 -3.74
C MET A 315 23.87 -8.69 -3.88
N ARG A 316 23.70 -9.77 -3.11
CA ARG A 316 24.61 -10.90 -3.16
C ARG A 316 24.62 -11.52 -4.55
N GLU A 317 25.80 -11.74 -5.11
CA GLU A 317 25.98 -12.57 -6.29
C GLU A 317 25.75 -14.05 -5.96
N ASN A 318 25.19 -14.78 -6.90
CA ASN A 318 25.05 -16.23 -6.77
C ASN A 318 26.43 -16.90 -6.79
N ASP A 319 26.58 -17.97 -6.03
CA ASP A 319 27.78 -18.81 -6.15
C ASP A 319 27.88 -19.32 -7.60
N GLU A 320 29.10 -19.34 -8.16
CA GLU A 320 29.32 -19.71 -9.56
C GLU A 320 28.60 -21.02 -9.91
N GLN A 321 27.86 -21.00 -11.00
CA GLN A 321 27.31 -22.17 -11.65
C GLN A 321 28.20 -22.58 -12.83
#